data_8f9faf2e05c449b2eb9c4bdc11f27d56
#
_entry.id   8f9faf2e05c449b2eb9c4bdc11f27d56
#
_cell.length_a   1.000
_cell.length_b   1.000
_cell.length_c   1.000
_cell.angle_alpha   90.00
_cell.angle_beta   90.00
_cell.angle_gamma   90.00
#
_symmetry.space_group_name_H-M   'P 1'
#
loop_
_entity.id
_entity.type
_entity.pdbx_description
1 polymer ?
#
loop_
_entity_poly.entity_id
_entity_poly.type
_entity_poly.pdbx_seq_one_letter_code
_entity_poly.pdbx_strand_id
1 'polypeptide(L)'
;MNFTLKVWRQRNKDTEGRFESYPITNVTSDMSFLEMLDFLNEDLIKQGVPPVEFESDCREGICGTCSCVINGQAHGPVQGTTTCQLYMRSFKDGETLVIEPWKIKSFPILRDLVVDRGAFDRIIKVGGYTGAKVGLHADANAMLISKDDAEHAMDAAACIGCGACAAACPNSSASLFTAAKITHMALLPQGAPLRERRVIRMVEQMDKEGFGHCTSIGECQSVCPKEIKIDSIVRMKHEYMKALAKS
;
A
#
# COMPACT_ATOMS: atom_id res chain seq x y z
N MET A 1 20.76 11.08 18.06
CA MET A 1 20.72 9.61 18.05
C MET A 1 21.66 9.12 16.95
N ASN A 2 22.22 7.93 17.12
CA ASN A 2 23.12 7.30 16.17
C ASN A 2 22.52 5.96 15.78
N PHE A 3 22.66 5.55 14.51
CA PHE A 3 22.14 4.29 14.00
C PHE A 3 23.13 3.62 13.04
N THR A 4 22.97 2.32 12.85
CA THR A 4 23.55 1.61 11.72
C THR A 4 22.42 1.24 10.77
N LEU A 5 22.40 1.83 9.59
CA LEU A 5 21.39 1.55 8.58
C LEU A 5 21.88 0.41 7.68
N LYS A 6 21.20 -0.73 7.71
CA LYS A 6 21.44 -1.87 6.85
C LYS A 6 20.43 -1.84 5.71
N VAL A 7 20.81 -1.21 4.60
CA VAL A 7 19.92 -0.88 3.50
C VAL A 7 20.10 -1.86 2.34
N TRP A 8 18.98 -2.31 1.77
CA TRP A 8 19.00 -3.09 0.54
C TRP A 8 19.43 -2.22 -0.64
N ARG A 9 20.46 -2.65 -1.35
CA ARG A 9 20.97 -1.98 -2.54
C ARG A 9 20.88 -2.93 -3.73
N GLN A 10 20.27 -2.43 -4.81
CA GLN A 10 20.10 -3.17 -6.06
C GLN A 10 20.10 -2.19 -7.23
N ARG A 11 20.98 -2.39 -8.18
CA ARG A 11 21.18 -1.44 -9.28
C ARG A 11 19.98 -1.37 -10.23
N ASN A 12 19.36 -2.51 -10.53
CA ASN A 12 18.19 -2.65 -11.40
C ASN A 12 17.54 -4.03 -11.18
N LYS A 13 16.42 -4.28 -11.86
CA LYS A 13 15.65 -5.53 -11.76
C LYS A 13 16.41 -6.81 -12.13
N ASP A 14 17.48 -6.70 -12.94
CA ASP A 14 18.24 -7.81 -13.50
C ASP A 14 19.53 -8.12 -12.71
N THR A 15 19.81 -7.35 -11.66
CA THR A 15 20.97 -7.53 -10.79
C THR A 15 20.57 -8.11 -9.44
N GLU A 16 21.43 -8.91 -8.84
CA GLU A 16 21.26 -9.33 -7.46
C GLU A 16 21.42 -8.13 -6.52
N GLY A 17 20.52 -8.04 -5.55
CA GLY A 17 20.60 -7.06 -4.50
C GLY A 17 21.38 -7.59 -3.30
N ARG A 18 21.94 -6.68 -2.50
CA ARG A 18 22.65 -6.99 -1.26
C ARG A 18 22.37 -5.92 -0.20
N PHE A 19 22.63 -6.28 1.03
CA PHE A 19 22.62 -5.27 2.10
C PHE A 19 23.97 -4.54 2.16
N GLU A 20 23.91 -3.23 2.29
CA GLU A 20 25.03 -2.37 2.61
C GLU A 20 24.77 -1.65 3.94
N SER A 21 25.81 -1.46 4.74
CA SER A 21 25.69 -0.88 6.07
C SER A 21 26.28 0.53 6.10
N TYR A 22 25.50 1.48 6.62
CA TYR A 22 25.87 2.89 6.71
C TYR A 22 25.71 3.36 8.16
N PRO A 23 26.79 3.79 8.83
CA PRO A 23 26.67 4.47 10.11
C PRO A 23 26.11 5.87 9.88
N ILE A 24 25.16 6.29 10.70
CA ILE A 24 24.60 7.62 10.68
C ILE A 24 24.58 8.19 12.09
N THR A 25 24.98 9.45 12.23
CA THR A 25 25.07 10.16 13.51
C THR A 25 24.30 11.46 13.46
N ASN A 26 24.06 12.09 14.63
CA ASN A 26 23.36 13.37 14.72
C ASN A 26 21.89 13.35 14.23
N VAL A 27 21.25 12.18 14.18
CA VAL A 27 19.83 12.07 13.90
C VAL A 27 19.04 12.59 15.11
N THR A 28 18.09 13.50 14.90
CA THR A 28 17.21 14.00 15.95
C THR A 28 16.00 13.08 16.13
N SER A 29 15.43 13.07 17.33
CA SER A 29 14.22 12.28 17.64
C SER A 29 12.99 12.69 16.82
N ASP A 30 12.93 13.96 16.43
CA ASP A 30 11.80 14.55 15.70
C ASP A 30 11.94 14.50 14.19
N MET A 31 13.08 14.04 13.69
CA MET A 31 13.31 13.75 12.28
C MET A 31 12.41 12.60 11.83
N SER A 32 11.76 12.73 10.69
CA SER A 32 11.03 11.60 10.08
C SER A 32 12.01 10.58 9.51
N PHE A 33 11.53 9.35 9.29
CA PHE A 33 12.34 8.28 8.70
C PHE A 33 12.85 8.64 7.31
N LEU A 34 12.05 9.35 6.49
CA LEU A 34 12.47 9.79 5.17
C LEU A 34 13.51 10.90 5.24
N GLU A 35 13.38 11.85 6.16
CA GLU A 35 14.41 12.88 6.38
C GLU A 35 15.75 12.25 6.81
N MET A 36 15.72 11.21 7.63
CA MET A 36 16.91 10.45 7.97
C MET A 36 17.55 9.79 6.72
N LEU A 37 16.74 9.26 5.78
CA LEU A 37 17.25 8.75 4.50
C LEU A 37 17.79 9.88 3.60
N ASP A 38 17.14 11.05 3.56
CA ASP A 38 17.66 12.23 2.85
C ASP A 38 19.02 12.63 3.43
N PHE A 39 19.17 12.66 4.76
CA PHE A 39 20.41 12.98 5.45
C PHE A 39 21.53 11.98 5.12
N LEU A 40 21.22 10.67 5.11
CA LEU A 40 22.14 9.66 4.61
C LEU A 40 22.56 9.94 3.16
N ASN A 41 21.60 10.24 2.28
CA ASN A 41 21.88 10.48 0.86
C ASN A 41 22.75 11.71 0.61
N GLU A 42 22.57 12.77 1.40
CA GLU A 42 23.47 13.93 1.35
C GLU A 42 24.92 13.55 1.67
N ASP A 43 25.13 12.72 2.68
CA ASP A 43 26.47 12.28 3.05
C ASP A 43 27.07 11.33 2.02
N LEU A 44 26.29 10.43 1.43
CA LEU A 44 26.74 9.56 0.33
C LEU A 44 27.17 10.38 -0.90
N ILE A 45 26.39 11.38 -1.28
CA ILE A 45 26.70 12.28 -2.40
C ILE A 45 28.00 13.04 -2.16
N LYS A 46 28.20 13.59 -0.94
CA LYS A 46 29.47 14.27 -0.56
C LYS A 46 30.70 13.36 -0.67
N GLN A 47 30.49 12.05 -0.44
CA GLN A 47 31.53 11.03 -0.56
C GLN A 47 31.71 10.50 -1.99
N GLY A 48 30.91 10.95 -2.96
CA GLY A 48 30.90 10.44 -4.33
C GLY A 48 30.30 9.03 -4.47
N VAL A 49 29.54 8.57 -3.47
CA VAL A 49 28.84 7.30 -3.46
C VAL A 49 27.41 7.51 -3.99
N PRO A 50 26.89 6.61 -4.85
CA PRO A 50 25.52 6.71 -5.32
C PRO A 50 24.50 6.71 -4.15
N PRO A 51 23.54 7.65 -4.12
CA PRO A 51 22.52 7.72 -3.09
C PRO A 51 21.64 6.47 -3.09
N VAL A 52 20.94 6.23 -2.00
CA VAL A 52 19.89 5.21 -1.91
C VAL A 52 18.66 5.73 -2.63
N GLU A 53 18.17 4.97 -3.60
CA GLU A 53 16.92 5.30 -4.28
C GLU A 53 15.72 4.87 -3.44
N PHE A 54 14.82 5.80 -3.16
CA PHE A 54 13.54 5.55 -2.51
C PHE A 54 12.48 6.53 -3.02
N GLU A 55 11.22 6.12 -2.97
CA GLU A 55 10.12 6.98 -3.40
C GLU A 55 9.60 7.81 -2.22
N SER A 56 9.41 9.10 -2.46
CA SER A 56 8.70 10.00 -1.55
C SER A 56 8.05 11.12 -2.36
N ASP A 57 6.78 11.42 -2.04
CA ASP A 57 6.05 12.48 -2.71
C ASP A 57 5.38 13.39 -1.67
N CYS A 58 4.17 13.08 -1.21
CA CYS A 58 3.40 13.99 -0.34
C CYS A 58 4.04 14.25 1.03
N ARG A 59 4.75 13.29 1.60
CA ARG A 59 5.30 13.28 2.98
C ARG A 59 4.25 13.52 4.08
N GLU A 60 2.96 13.31 3.75
CA GLU A 60 1.81 13.54 4.62
C GLU A 60 0.96 12.28 4.87
N GLY A 61 1.46 11.11 4.46
CA GLY A 61 0.78 9.84 4.67
C GLY A 61 -0.44 9.58 3.78
N ILE A 62 -0.56 10.22 2.61
CA ILE A 62 -1.75 10.15 1.75
C ILE A 62 -1.50 9.63 0.34
N CYS A 63 -0.28 9.65 -0.19
CA CYS A 63 -0.02 9.22 -1.57
C CYS A 63 0.35 7.75 -1.73
N GLY A 64 0.83 7.08 -0.67
CA GLY A 64 1.22 5.67 -0.68
C GLY A 64 2.54 5.35 -1.38
N THR A 65 3.38 6.35 -1.75
CA THR A 65 4.64 6.11 -2.48
C THR A 65 5.79 5.67 -1.57
N CYS A 66 5.92 6.22 -0.36
CA CYS A 66 7.01 6.00 0.58
C CYS A 66 7.03 4.59 1.20
N SER A 67 7.17 3.57 0.37
CA SER A 67 6.92 2.18 0.75
C SER A 67 8.20 1.41 0.98
N CYS A 68 8.49 1.02 2.24
CA CYS A 68 9.57 0.10 2.57
C CYS A 68 9.25 -0.76 3.80
N VAL A 69 10.01 -1.85 3.94
CA VAL A 69 10.03 -2.70 5.13
C VAL A 69 11.14 -2.20 6.05
N ILE A 70 10.81 -1.99 7.32
CA ILE A 70 11.78 -1.55 8.35
C ILE A 70 11.76 -2.59 9.45
N ASN A 71 12.91 -3.21 9.73
CA ASN A 71 13.05 -4.29 10.70
C ASN A 71 12.01 -5.41 10.51
N GLY A 72 11.72 -5.78 9.26
CA GLY A 72 10.76 -6.83 8.91
C GLY A 72 9.28 -6.41 8.95
N GLN A 73 8.98 -5.15 9.26
CA GLN A 73 7.61 -4.63 9.32
C GLN A 73 7.35 -3.61 8.20
N ALA A 74 6.26 -3.79 7.48
CA ALA A 74 5.84 -2.85 6.45
C ALA A 74 5.53 -1.50 7.08
N HIS A 75 6.14 -0.42 6.57
CA HIS A 75 6.10 0.94 7.11
C HIS A 75 6.74 1.14 8.49
N GLY A 76 7.34 0.10 9.11
CA GLY A 76 7.98 0.16 10.42
C GLY A 76 7.07 -0.20 11.59
N PRO A 77 7.52 0.03 12.85
CA PRO A 77 6.92 -0.54 14.05
C PRO A 77 5.63 0.14 14.53
N VAL A 78 5.28 1.31 14.00
CA VAL A 78 4.11 2.08 14.45
C VAL A 78 2.89 1.74 13.59
N GLN A 79 1.85 1.19 14.21
CA GLN A 79 0.60 0.86 13.51
C GLN A 79 -0.13 2.12 13.01
N GLY A 80 -0.93 1.97 11.93
CA GLY A 80 -1.69 3.07 11.35
C GLY A 80 -0.83 4.18 10.74
N THR A 81 0.47 3.92 10.50
CA THR A 81 1.45 4.94 10.10
C THR A 81 2.13 4.55 8.79
N THR A 82 2.36 5.54 7.93
CA THR A 82 3.19 5.40 6.73
C THR A 82 4.66 5.70 7.05
N THR A 83 5.59 5.24 6.23
CA THR A 83 7.02 5.48 6.43
C THR A 83 7.38 6.98 6.53
N CYS A 84 6.69 7.85 5.78
CA CYS A 84 6.92 9.30 5.85
C CYS A 84 6.42 9.96 7.15
N GLN A 85 5.55 9.29 7.89
CA GLN A 85 5.03 9.75 9.19
C GLN A 85 5.65 8.98 10.37
N LEU A 86 6.59 8.09 10.10
CA LEU A 86 7.37 7.40 11.11
C LEU A 86 8.53 8.30 11.56
N TYR A 87 8.64 8.55 12.86
CA TYR A 87 9.66 9.41 13.43
C TYR A 87 10.77 8.61 14.11
N MET A 88 11.99 9.16 14.11
CA MET A 88 13.18 8.48 14.66
C MET A 88 13.10 8.20 16.15
N ARG A 89 12.28 8.92 16.91
CA ARG A 89 11.96 8.61 18.33
C ARG A 89 11.29 7.25 18.54
N SER A 90 10.79 6.61 17.48
CA SER A 90 10.22 5.25 17.55
C SER A 90 11.28 4.15 17.64
N PHE A 91 12.56 4.51 17.51
CA PHE A 91 13.71 3.61 17.56
C PHE A 91 14.64 3.95 18.72
N LYS A 92 15.47 2.99 19.14
CA LYS A 92 16.43 3.17 20.22
C LYS A 92 17.76 3.69 19.67
N ASP A 93 18.40 4.60 20.41
CA ASP A 93 19.76 5.06 20.09
C ASP A 93 20.73 3.87 20.01
N GLY A 94 21.60 3.83 19.01
CA GLY A 94 22.53 2.74 18.73
C GLY A 94 21.92 1.53 18.01
N GLU A 95 20.63 1.55 17.66
CA GLU A 95 19.95 0.43 16.99
C GLU A 95 20.45 0.24 15.53
N THR A 96 20.45 -1.01 15.09
CA THR A 96 20.62 -1.33 13.65
C THR A 96 19.25 -1.42 12.99
N LEU A 97 19.01 -0.58 11.99
CA LEU A 97 17.77 -0.56 11.22
C LEU A 97 17.96 -1.27 9.88
N VAL A 98 17.20 -2.34 9.66
CA VAL A 98 17.19 -3.09 8.39
C VAL A 98 16.11 -2.54 7.49
N ILE A 99 16.48 -2.06 6.30
CA ILE A 99 15.59 -1.34 5.38
C ILE A 99 15.56 -2.08 4.04
N GLU A 100 14.38 -2.48 3.62
CA GLU A 100 14.15 -3.32 2.44
C GLU A 100 12.98 -2.80 1.59
N PRO A 101 12.99 -3.05 0.27
CA PRO A 101 11.82 -2.81 -0.58
C PRO A 101 10.72 -3.85 -0.32
N TRP A 102 9.54 -3.66 -0.94
CA TRP A 102 8.56 -4.73 -1.06
C TRP A 102 9.12 -5.88 -1.91
N LYS A 103 9.52 -6.98 -1.28
CA LYS A 103 10.09 -8.15 -1.96
C LYS A 103 9.01 -9.15 -2.36
N ILE A 104 8.12 -8.78 -3.26
CA ILE A 104 7.10 -9.67 -3.81
C ILE A 104 7.18 -9.72 -5.33
N LYS A 105 6.83 -10.88 -5.92
CA LYS A 105 6.96 -11.12 -7.35
C LYS A 105 6.19 -10.12 -8.21
N SER A 106 4.99 -9.72 -7.75
CA SER A 106 4.11 -8.78 -8.46
C SER A 106 4.54 -7.32 -8.37
N PHE A 107 5.56 -7.01 -7.54
CA PHE A 107 6.20 -5.70 -7.43
C PHE A 107 7.70 -5.84 -7.69
N PRO A 108 8.14 -5.96 -8.95
CA PRO A 108 9.56 -6.08 -9.26
C PRO A 108 10.34 -4.88 -8.74
N ILE A 109 11.52 -5.14 -8.16
CA ILE A 109 12.40 -4.08 -7.68
C ILE A 109 13.01 -3.37 -8.89
N LEU A 110 12.80 -2.08 -9.00
CA LEU A 110 13.38 -1.24 -10.04
C LEU A 110 14.80 -0.82 -9.67
N ARG A 111 14.97 -0.32 -8.45
CA ARG A 111 16.28 0.05 -7.90
C ARG A 111 16.17 0.26 -6.39
N ASP A 112 17.10 -0.26 -5.63
CA ASP A 112 17.21 -0.14 -4.17
C ASP A 112 15.87 -0.40 -3.45
N LEU A 113 15.20 0.64 -2.94
CA LEU A 113 13.91 0.55 -2.26
C LEU A 113 12.71 0.81 -3.18
N VAL A 114 12.94 1.16 -4.44
CA VAL A 114 11.90 1.48 -5.42
C VAL A 114 11.39 0.23 -6.11
N VAL A 115 10.08 0.04 -6.14
CA VAL A 115 9.41 -1.10 -6.78
C VAL A 115 8.37 -0.66 -7.81
N ASP A 116 8.12 -1.48 -8.83
CA ASP A 116 7.03 -1.26 -9.79
C ASP A 116 5.70 -1.75 -9.19
N ARG A 117 4.81 -0.81 -8.86
CA ARG A 117 3.44 -1.09 -8.39
C ARG A 117 2.38 -1.02 -9.47
N GLY A 118 2.78 -0.98 -10.74
CA GLY A 118 1.87 -0.90 -11.88
C GLY A 118 0.81 -2.01 -11.94
N ALA A 119 1.05 -3.15 -11.26
CA ALA A 119 0.04 -4.19 -11.08
C ALA A 119 -1.23 -3.66 -10.36
N PHE A 120 -1.07 -2.80 -9.37
CA PHE A 120 -2.20 -2.16 -8.67
C PHE A 120 -2.97 -1.21 -9.58
N ASP A 121 -2.27 -0.43 -10.40
CA ASP A 121 -2.89 0.49 -11.35
C ASP A 121 -3.72 -0.27 -12.39
N ARG A 122 -3.22 -1.42 -12.86
CA ARG A 122 -3.95 -2.29 -13.81
C ARG A 122 -5.21 -2.87 -13.17
N ILE A 123 -5.20 -3.24 -11.88
CA ILE A 123 -6.41 -3.67 -11.15
C ILE A 123 -7.43 -2.52 -11.07
N ILE A 124 -6.99 -1.31 -10.71
CA ILE A 124 -7.89 -0.14 -10.64
C ILE A 124 -8.44 0.23 -12.03
N LYS A 125 -7.62 0.16 -13.06
CA LYS A 125 -8.02 0.49 -14.44
C LYS A 125 -9.22 -0.31 -14.94
N VAL A 126 -9.39 -1.56 -14.55
CA VAL A 126 -10.46 -2.43 -15.06
C VAL A 126 -11.79 -2.26 -14.31
N GLY A 127 -11.83 -1.61 -13.16
CA GLY A 127 -13.08 -1.49 -12.40
C GLY A 127 -13.09 -0.43 -11.27
N GLY A 128 -11.98 0.20 -10.93
CA GLY A 128 -11.86 1.13 -9.81
C GLY A 128 -12.49 2.52 -10.03
N TYR A 129 -13.38 2.65 -10.99
CA TYR A 129 -14.02 3.91 -11.37
C TYR A 129 -15.55 3.81 -11.33
N THR A 130 -16.25 4.94 -11.31
CA THR A 130 -17.70 5.03 -11.47
C THR A 130 -18.05 5.15 -12.94
N GLY A 131 -19.16 4.50 -13.35
CA GLY A 131 -19.76 4.76 -14.65
C GLY A 131 -20.49 6.11 -14.62
N ALA A 132 -20.32 6.92 -15.66
CA ALA A 132 -21.13 8.11 -15.82
C ALA A 132 -22.59 7.69 -16.05
N LYS A 133 -23.49 8.11 -15.16
CA LYS A 133 -24.93 8.02 -15.39
C LYS A 133 -25.38 9.35 -16.03
N VAL A 134 -25.64 9.30 -17.32
CA VAL A 134 -26.18 10.47 -18.06
C VAL A 134 -27.68 10.52 -17.83
N GLY A 135 -28.18 11.60 -17.28
CA GLY A 135 -29.60 11.81 -17.00
C GLY A 135 -29.83 12.86 -15.94
N LEU A 136 -31.09 13.05 -15.59
CA LEU A 136 -31.49 13.97 -14.51
C LEU A 136 -30.99 13.43 -13.16
N HIS A 137 -30.59 14.34 -12.28
CA HIS A 137 -30.32 14.00 -10.90
C HIS A 137 -31.57 13.44 -10.22
N ALA A 138 -31.40 12.45 -9.37
CA ALA A 138 -32.47 12.03 -8.47
C ALA A 138 -32.78 13.18 -7.49
N ASP A 139 -34.05 13.26 -7.08
CA ASP A 139 -34.43 14.19 -6.04
C ASP A 139 -33.69 13.93 -4.74
N ALA A 140 -33.53 14.96 -3.92
CA ALA A 140 -32.91 14.80 -2.60
C ALA A 140 -33.67 13.71 -1.81
N ASN A 141 -32.92 12.87 -1.14
CA ASN A 141 -33.42 11.69 -0.38
C ASN A 141 -34.13 10.60 -1.22
N ALA A 142 -34.04 10.62 -2.55
CA ALA A 142 -34.60 9.57 -3.39
C ALA A 142 -33.90 8.23 -3.25
N MET A 143 -32.61 8.23 -2.87
CA MET A 143 -31.81 7.04 -2.57
C MET A 143 -31.19 7.19 -1.18
N LEU A 144 -31.85 6.56 -0.21
CA LEU A 144 -31.39 6.58 1.18
C LEU A 144 -30.25 5.58 1.36
N ILE A 145 -29.11 6.06 1.87
CA ILE A 145 -27.98 5.26 2.30
C ILE A 145 -27.92 5.30 3.82
N SER A 146 -27.80 4.14 4.46
CA SER A 146 -27.63 4.09 5.90
C SER A 146 -26.30 4.75 6.30
N LYS A 147 -26.22 5.31 7.49
CA LYS A 147 -24.98 5.86 8.02
C LYS A 147 -23.89 4.81 8.05
N ASP A 148 -24.21 3.60 8.52
CA ASP A 148 -23.26 2.50 8.63
C ASP A 148 -22.69 2.09 7.26
N ASP A 149 -23.51 1.99 6.21
CA ASP A 149 -23.04 1.70 4.86
C ASP A 149 -22.14 2.83 4.32
N ALA A 150 -22.51 4.08 4.58
CA ALA A 150 -21.70 5.22 4.15
C ALA A 150 -20.34 5.24 4.87
N GLU A 151 -20.30 5.02 6.19
CA GLU A 151 -19.06 4.96 6.96
C GLU A 151 -18.17 3.80 6.50
N HIS A 152 -18.70 2.58 6.37
CA HIS A 152 -17.94 1.45 5.85
C HIS A 152 -17.41 1.68 4.43
N ALA A 153 -18.18 2.38 3.59
CA ALA A 153 -17.71 2.76 2.25
C ALA A 153 -16.54 3.73 2.30
N MET A 154 -16.62 4.75 3.17
CA MET A 154 -15.58 5.77 3.32
C MET A 154 -14.32 5.21 3.97
N ASP A 155 -14.47 4.34 4.99
CA ASP A 155 -13.33 3.62 5.57
C ASP A 155 -12.58 2.82 4.50
N ALA A 156 -13.29 2.08 3.65
CA ALA A 156 -12.69 1.35 2.55
C ALA A 156 -12.08 2.29 1.49
N ALA A 157 -12.66 3.47 1.27
CA ALA A 157 -12.16 4.49 0.33
C ALA A 157 -10.82 5.11 0.78
N ALA A 158 -10.49 5.04 2.08
CA ALA A 158 -9.24 5.57 2.63
C ALA A 158 -7.97 4.86 2.11
N CYS A 159 -8.11 3.74 1.39
CA CYS A 159 -6.98 3.01 0.83
C CYS A 159 -6.14 3.88 -0.11
N ILE A 160 -4.83 4.01 0.18
CA ILE A 160 -3.85 4.81 -0.58
C ILE A 160 -3.01 4.00 -1.57
N GLY A 161 -3.28 2.70 -1.73
CA GLY A 161 -2.55 1.85 -2.68
C GLY A 161 -1.07 1.64 -2.39
N CYS A 162 -0.62 1.77 -1.14
CA CYS A 162 0.80 1.71 -0.78
C CYS A 162 1.46 0.34 -1.01
N GLY A 163 0.69 -0.76 -1.01
CA GLY A 163 1.20 -2.11 -1.22
C GLY A 163 1.60 -2.87 0.04
N ALA A 164 1.59 -2.26 1.23
CA ALA A 164 1.96 -2.90 2.50
C ALA A 164 1.18 -4.20 2.75
N CYS A 165 -0.11 -4.21 2.45
CA CYS A 165 -0.97 -5.39 2.62
C CYS A 165 -0.53 -6.60 1.77
N ALA A 166 -0.04 -6.38 0.56
CA ALA A 166 0.49 -7.45 -0.29
C ALA A 166 1.90 -7.86 0.16
N ALA A 167 2.73 -6.89 0.57
CA ALA A 167 4.10 -7.15 1.02
C ALA A 167 4.16 -7.92 2.34
N ALA A 168 3.26 -7.66 3.28
CA ALA A 168 3.19 -8.37 4.56
C ALA A 168 2.49 -9.73 4.47
N CYS A 169 1.74 -9.99 3.38
CA CYS A 169 1.01 -11.22 3.23
C CYS A 169 1.94 -12.39 2.85
N PRO A 170 1.98 -13.51 3.60
CA PRO A 170 2.79 -14.67 3.23
C PRO A 170 2.50 -15.21 1.82
N ASN A 171 1.27 -15.01 1.33
CA ASN A 171 0.87 -15.39 -0.03
C ASN A 171 1.02 -14.24 -1.04
N SER A 172 1.54 -13.10 -0.66
CA SER A 172 1.60 -11.88 -1.48
C SER A 172 0.24 -11.52 -2.11
N SER A 173 -0.84 -11.63 -1.32
CA SER A 173 -2.21 -11.40 -1.80
C SER A 173 -2.57 -9.92 -1.86
N ALA A 174 -3.09 -9.47 -3.00
CA ALA A 174 -3.63 -8.11 -3.15
C ALA A 174 -5.11 -7.99 -2.72
N SER A 175 -5.66 -9.03 -2.05
CA SER A 175 -7.09 -9.09 -1.75
C SER A 175 -7.59 -7.90 -0.94
N LEU A 176 -6.82 -7.39 0.04
CA LEU A 176 -7.27 -6.23 0.84
C LEU A 176 -7.34 -4.95 -0.02
N PHE A 177 -6.34 -4.70 -0.86
CA PHE A 177 -6.32 -3.57 -1.79
C PHE A 177 -7.52 -3.60 -2.76
N THR A 178 -7.71 -4.73 -3.43
CA THR A 178 -8.80 -4.93 -4.39
C THR A 178 -10.17 -4.84 -3.72
N ALA A 179 -10.30 -5.47 -2.55
CA ALA A 179 -11.52 -5.47 -1.75
C ALA A 179 -11.91 -4.08 -1.22
N ALA A 180 -10.93 -3.26 -0.83
CA ALA A 180 -11.20 -1.90 -0.39
C ALA A 180 -11.94 -1.09 -1.47
N LYS A 181 -11.46 -1.13 -2.72
CA LYS A 181 -12.13 -0.42 -3.82
C LYS A 181 -13.49 -1.02 -4.18
N ILE A 182 -13.62 -2.35 -4.18
CA ILE A 182 -14.88 -3.03 -4.44
C ILE A 182 -15.90 -2.70 -3.33
N THR A 183 -15.53 -2.76 -2.06
CA THR A 183 -16.39 -2.42 -0.91
C THR A 183 -16.85 -0.98 -0.99
N HIS A 184 -15.93 -0.03 -1.18
CA HIS A 184 -16.25 1.38 -1.38
C HIS A 184 -17.39 1.57 -2.41
N MET A 185 -17.21 0.98 -3.61
CA MET A 185 -18.16 1.18 -4.70
C MET A 185 -19.42 0.32 -4.58
N ALA A 186 -19.39 -0.80 -3.85
CA ALA A 186 -20.56 -1.66 -3.69
C ALA A 186 -21.57 -1.12 -2.68
N LEU A 187 -21.11 -0.33 -1.70
CA LEU A 187 -21.99 0.27 -0.67
C LEU A 187 -22.58 1.61 -1.07
N LEU A 188 -22.07 2.23 -2.13
CA LEU A 188 -22.54 3.54 -2.59
C LEU A 188 -23.34 3.45 -3.90
N PRO A 189 -24.37 4.27 -4.09
CA PRO A 189 -25.21 4.27 -5.29
C PRO A 189 -24.40 4.61 -6.56
N GLN A 190 -23.33 5.40 -6.45
CA GLN A 190 -22.44 5.74 -7.55
C GLN A 190 -21.74 4.50 -8.15
N GLY A 191 -21.54 3.49 -7.35
CA GLY A 191 -20.92 2.23 -7.80
C GLY A 191 -21.90 1.21 -8.39
N ALA A 192 -23.20 1.38 -8.18
CA ALA A 192 -24.24 0.42 -8.51
C ALA A 192 -24.28 0.03 -10.02
N PRO A 193 -24.15 0.96 -10.99
CA PRO A 193 -24.26 0.61 -12.41
C PRO A 193 -23.20 -0.40 -12.91
N LEU A 194 -22.04 -0.43 -12.24
CA LEU A 194 -20.92 -1.31 -12.65
C LEU A 194 -20.62 -2.41 -11.63
N ARG A 195 -21.45 -2.59 -10.61
CA ARG A 195 -21.20 -3.39 -9.41
C ARG A 195 -20.72 -4.81 -9.76
N GLU A 196 -21.49 -5.53 -10.55
CA GLU A 196 -21.21 -6.92 -10.91
C GLU A 196 -19.99 -7.04 -11.85
N ARG A 197 -19.96 -6.22 -12.89
CA ARG A 197 -18.83 -6.21 -13.84
C ARG A 197 -17.52 -5.80 -13.15
N ARG A 198 -17.58 -4.86 -12.22
CA ARG A 198 -16.42 -4.39 -11.46
C ARG A 198 -15.77 -5.52 -10.68
N VAL A 199 -16.55 -6.23 -9.86
CA VAL A 199 -15.98 -7.26 -8.98
C VAL A 199 -15.36 -8.39 -9.78
N ILE A 200 -16.02 -8.86 -10.86
CA ILE A 200 -15.48 -9.90 -11.73
C ILE A 200 -14.15 -9.44 -12.34
N ARG A 201 -14.13 -8.29 -13.00
CA ARG A 201 -12.93 -7.80 -13.71
C ARG A 201 -11.75 -7.51 -12.78
N MET A 202 -12.01 -6.93 -11.61
CA MET A 202 -10.94 -6.59 -10.68
C MET A 202 -10.34 -7.83 -10.02
N VAL A 203 -11.15 -8.85 -9.71
CA VAL A 203 -10.66 -10.13 -9.18
C VAL A 203 -9.86 -10.87 -10.25
N GLU A 204 -10.39 -11.00 -11.46
CA GLU A 204 -9.67 -11.63 -12.57
C GLU A 204 -8.36 -10.91 -12.91
N GLN A 205 -8.35 -9.57 -12.86
CA GLN A 205 -7.11 -8.82 -13.09
C GLN A 205 -6.10 -9.07 -11.97
N MET A 206 -6.54 -9.10 -10.71
CA MET A 206 -5.67 -9.42 -9.57
C MET A 206 -4.99 -10.79 -9.75
N ASP A 207 -5.74 -11.80 -10.20
CA ASP A 207 -5.20 -13.13 -10.49
C ASP A 207 -4.19 -13.10 -11.66
N LYS A 208 -4.48 -12.34 -12.72
CA LYS A 208 -3.58 -12.16 -13.87
C LYS A 208 -2.26 -11.49 -13.50
N GLU A 209 -2.26 -10.60 -12.52
CA GLU A 209 -1.04 -9.93 -12.02
C GLU A 209 -0.16 -10.86 -11.17
N GLY A 210 -0.60 -12.08 -10.90
CA GLY A 210 0.17 -13.09 -10.18
C GLY A 210 0.21 -12.88 -8.67
N PHE A 211 -0.76 -12.18 -8.10
CA PHE A 211 -0.95 -12.14 -6.65
C PHE A 211 -1.51 -13.47 -6.13
N GLY A 212 -1.02 -13.89 -4.98
CA GLY A 212 -1.49 -15.11 -4.33
C GLY A 212 -2.90 -14.98 -3.73
N HIS A 213 -3.54 -16.11 -3.49
CA HIS A 213 -4.87 -16.17 -2.92
C HIS A 213 -4.87 -15.83 -1.42
N CYS A 214 -5.93 -15.17 -0.97
CA CYS A 214 -6.14 -14.87 0.44
C CYS A 214 -6.52 -16.13 1.22
N THR A 215 -5.74 -16.43 2.27
CA THR A 215 -5.99 -17.51 3.24
C THR A 215 -6.43 -17.00 4.62
N SER A 216 -6.86 -15.74 4.70
CA SER A 216 -7.43 -15.10 5.89
C SER A 216 -6.49 -15.04 7.11
N ILE A 217 -5.18 -14.86 6.87
CA ILE A 217 -4.16 -14.76 7.94
C ILE A 217 -4.30 -13.44 8.74
N GLY A 218 -4.67 -12.34 8.07
CA GLY A 218 -4.93 -11.06 8.74
C GLY A 218 -3.77 -10.05 8.76
N GLU A 219 -2.55 -10.44 8.38
CA GLU A 219 -1.38 -9.54 8.38
C GLU A 219 -1.59 -8.24 7.58
N CYS A 220 -2.36 -8.33 6.50
CA CYS A 220 -2.68 -7.18 5.67
C CYS A 220 -3.42 -6.06 6.41
N GLN A 221 -4.27 -6.41 7.38
CA GLN A 221 -4.97 -5.43 8.22
C GLN A 221 -4.02 -4.82 9.26
N SER A 222 -3.15 -5.63 9.88
CA SER A 222 -2.25 -5.19 10.95
C SER A 222 -1.23 -4.15 10.47
N VAL A 223 -0.79 -4.24 9.22
CA VAL A 223 0.20 -3.31 8.63
C VAL A 223 -0.43 -2.16 7.84
N CYS A 224 -1.77 -2.11 7.76
CA CYS A 224 -2.42 -1.10 6.92
C CYS A 224 -2.33 0.30 7.55
N PRO A 225 -1.66 1.29 6.91
CA PRO A 225 -1.53 2.63 7.47
C PRO A 225 -2.86 3.42 7.45
N LYS A 226 -3.90 2.86 6.82
CA LYS A 226 -5.25 3.41 6.76
C LYS A 226 -6.29 2.51 7.45
N GLU A 227 -5.83 1.53 8.20
CA GLU A 227 -6.64 0.65 9.05
C GLU A 227 -7.81 -0.03 8.31
N ILE A 228 -7.60 -0.31 7.01
CA ILE A 228 -8.60 -1.04 6.20
C ILE A 228 -8.84 -2.41 6.80
N LYS A 229 -10.09 -2.71 7.10
CA LYS A 229 -10.48 -3.95 7.77
C LYS A 229 -10.62 -5.12 6.81
N ILE A 230 -10.29 -6.31 7.30
CA ILE A 230 -10.40 -7.58 6.55
C ILE A 230 -11.84 -7.88 6.11
N ASP A 231 -12.85 -7.29 6.75
CA ASP A 231 -14.26 -7.40 6.37
C ASP A 231 -14.51 -6.96 4.93
N SER A 232 -13.69 -6.05 4.40
CA SER A 232 -13.71 -5.69 2.98
C SER A 232 -13.47 -6.90 2.07
N ILE A 233 -12.59 -7.84 2.47
CA ILE A 233 -12.33 -9.08 1.72
C ILE A 233 -13.56 -10.00 1.74
N VAL A 234 -14.25 -10.10 2.88
CA VAL A 234 -15.49 -10.86 2.99
C VAL A 234 -16.55 -10.27 2.06
N ARG A 235 -16.70 -8.95 2.07
CA ARG A 235 -17.60 -8.24 1.16
C ARG A 235 -17.26 -8.50 -0.31
N MET A 236 -16.01 -8.38 -0.69
CA MET A 236 -15.56 -8.66 -2.06
C MET A 236 -15.94 -10.09 -2.50
N LYS A 237 -15.68 -11.10 -1.67
CA LYS A 237 -16.05 -12.49 -1.95
C LYS A 237 -17.56 -12.65 -2.15
N HIS A 238 -18.36 -12.03 -1.30
CA HIS A 238 -19.82 -12.05 -1.40
C HIS A 238 -20.33 -11.36 -2.69
N GLU A 239 -19.77 -10.19 -3.05
CA GLU A 239 -20.09 -9.53 -4.31
C GLU A 239 -19.71 -10.37 -5.53
N TYR A 240 -18.55 -11.02 -5.46
CA TYR A 240 -18.05 -11.89 -6.54
C TYR A 240 -18.98 -13.10 -6.75
N MET A 241 -19.36 -13.79 -5.69
CA MET A 241 -20.29 -14.93 -5.77
C MET A 241 -21.67 -14.51 -6.31
N LYS A 242 -22.18 -13.36 -5.86
CA LYS A 242 -23.44 -12.81 -6.40
C LYS A 242 -23.35 -12.47 -7.88
N ALA A 243 -22.23 -11.92 -8.34
CA ALA A 243 -22.04 -11.55 -9.73
C ALA A 243 -21.95 -12.79 -10.62
N LEU A 244 -21.25 -13.85 -10.18
CA LEU A 244 -21.19 -15.14 -10.90
C LEU A 244 -22.54 -15.82 -11.00
N ALA A 245 -23.40 -15.72 -10.00
CA ALA A 245 -24.74 -16.32 -10.02
C ALA A 245 -25.71 -15.62 -10.98
N LYS A 246 -25.38 -14.40 -11.45
CA LYS A 246 -26.20 -13.60 -12.38
C LYS A 246 -25.63 -13.57 -13.81
N SER A 247 -24.39 -14.02 -14.01
CA SER A 247 -23.73 -14.12 -15.30
C SER A 247 -24.09 -15.45 -15.99
#